data_11d6b139dad0ab8898b8e9cad7789ff7
#
_entry.id   11d6b139dad0ab8898b8e9cad7789ff7
#
_cell.length_a   1.000
_cell.length_b   1.000
_cell.length_c   1.000
_cell.angle_alpha   90.00
_cell.angle_beta   90.00
_cell.angle_gamma   90.00
#
_symmetry.space_group_name_H-M   'P 1'
#
loop_
_entity.id
_entity.type
_entity.pdbx_description
1 polymer ?
#
loop_
_entity_poly.entity_id
_entity_poly.type
_entity_poly.pdbx_seq_one_letter_code
_entity_poly.pdbx_strand_id
1 'polypeptide(L)'
;MTTANESNTDNPKKAGGLATLAKDTAIYGLSSIVGRFLNYLLVPLYTAKLAASSGGYGVITEIYSYVALLLVLLTFGMETTFFRFINKAGEQPGRVYSTALCAVGGVSLAFALGVLAFLQPVAAAVGYAAHPEYVGMMAVCVAVDAFQSIPFAYLRYRRKALKFAALKLLFIALNIALNIVFFLILDCGDVFYAFAINLFCTSVITLGFYKELAACRQKPDFALLRRMLRYAWPILLLGIAGILNQTADKIIFPRMVTGAEGKVQLGIYGACVKIAMIMAMITQAFRYAYEPFVFGKQASRDNRETYARAMKFFVIFTLLAFLVVMGYIDLFQHIIAPGYRSGLRVVPIVMAAEILMGVYFNLSFWYKLIDKTVWGAWFSGAGCAVLIAVNVIFIPRYGYMACAWAGVAGYGTAALLSYVAGQHYYPIRYPLRSIGVYVLVAAFFFGVMTLSARHIDALWLRLLVNSGCIALFIAHIIYHDLPLAELPVVGKYFRKQGR
;
A
#
# COMPACT_ATOMS: atom_id res chain seq x y z
N MET A 1 -2.97 -23.34 61.78
CA MET A 1 -4.00 -22.34 61.58
C MET A 1 -3.32 -21.01 61.33
N THR A 2 -3.28 -20.56 60.13
CA THR A 2 -3.42 -19.15 59.71
C THR A 2 -3.24 -19.12 58.18
N THR A 3 -4.33 -18.94 57.52
CA THR A 3 -4.46 -18.81 56.04
C THR A 3 -3.97 -17.44 55.64
N ALA A 4 -2.93 -17.37 54.81
CA ALA A 4 -2.51 -16.15 54.12
C ALA A 4 -3.29 -16.00 52.82
N ASN A 5 -4.06 -14.93 52.76
CA ASN A 5 -4.89 -14.45 51.69
C ASN A 5 -3.99 -13.79 50.63
N GLU A 6 -3.76 -14.41 49.52
CA GLU A 6 -3.11 -13.75 48.34
C GLU A 6 -4.12 -12.85 47.66
N SER A 7 -4.10 -11.59 47.99
CA SER A 7 -4.80 -10.53 47.27
C SER A 7 -4.15 -10.28 45.95
N ASN A 8 -4.84 -10.68 44.90
CA ASN A 8 -4.55 -10.38 43.51
C ASN A 8 -4.72 -8.86 43.25
N THR A 9 -3.64 -8.09 43.42
CA THR A 9 -3.64 -6.67 43.11
C THR A 9 -3.39 -6.50 41.61
N ASP A 10 -4.47 -6.40 40.85
CA ASP A 10 -4.46 -5.88 39.49
C ASP A 10 -3.74 -4.52 39.45
N ASN A 11 -2.59 -4.49 38.76
CA ASN A 11 -1.72 -3.33 38.73
C ASN A 11 -2.23 -2.31 37.69
N PRO A 12 -2.91 -1.22 38.11
CA PRO A 12 -3.56 -0.27 37.18
C PRO A 12 -2.57 0.46 36.24
N LYS A 13 -1.26 0.42 36.53
CA LYS A 13 -0.22 0.99 35.66
C LYS A 13 0.03 0.18 34.36
N LYS A 14 -0.26 -1.13 34.33
CA LYS A 14 -0.13 -1.96 33.11
C LYS A 14 -1.30 -1.77 32.15
N ALA A 15 -2.51 -1.60 32.67
CA ALA A 15 -3.70 -1.35 31.84
C ALA A 15 -3.64 0.02 31.13
N GLY A 16 -3.16 1.08 31.81
CA GLY A 16 -2.95 2.40 31.22
C GLY A 16 -1.89 2.41 30.11
N GLY A 17 -0.84 1.62 30.21
CA GLY A 17 0.21 1.51 29.20
C GLY A 17 -0.26 0.86 27.89
N LEU A 18 -1.09 -0.19 27.96
CA LEU A 18 -1.65 -0.88 26.80
C LEU A 18 -2.69 0.00 26.06
N ALA A 19 -3.55 0.68 26.78
CA ALA A 19 -4.54 1.60 26.20
C ALA A 19 -3.85 2.78 25.48
N THR A 20 -2.79 3.34 26.09
CA THR A 20 -2.00 4.41 25.46
C THR A 20 -1.28 3.92 24.21
N LEU A 21 -0.68 2.72 24.25
CA LEU A 21 -0.03 2.12 23.10
C LEU A 21 -1.03 1.85 21.95
N ALA A 22 -2.21 1.33 22.27
CA ALA A 22 -3.28 1.10 21.31
C ALA A 22 -3.77 2.42 20.68
N LYS A 23 -3.94 3.47 21.49
CA LYS A 23 -4.29 4.81 21.03
C LYS A 23 -3.22 5.39 20.09
N ASP A 24 -1.95 5.34 20.46
CA ASP A 24 -0.86 5.84 19.65
C ASP A 24 -0.76 5.07 18.33
N THR A 25 -0.88 3.74 18.36
CA THR A 25 -0.87 2.89 17.16
C THR A 25 -2.05 3.21 16.24
N ALA A 26 -3.24 3.45 16.79
CA ALA A 26 -4.41 3.86 16.04
C ALA A 26 -4.20 5.23 15.37
N ILE A 27 -3.61 6.20 16.06
CA ILE A 27 -3.30 7.53 15.49
C ILE A 27 -2.29 7.42 14.35
N TYR A 28 -1.21 6.65 14.52
CA TYR A 28 -0.21 6.43 13.46
C TYR A 28 -0.80 5.69 12.25
N GLY A 29 -1.57 4.63 12.49
CA GLY A 29 -2.21 3.85 11.43
C GLY A 29 -3.25 4.67 10.68
N LEU A 30 -4.17 5.32 11.41
CA LEU A 30 -5.24 6.11 10.80
C LEU A 30 -4.69 7.30 10.01
N SER A 31 -3.71 8.05 10.53
CA SER A 31 -3.11 9.16 9.80
C SER A 31 -2.43 8.71 8.50
N SER A 32 -1.84 7.51 8.48
CA SER A 32 -1.22 6.93 7.28
C SER A 32 -2.25 6.45 6.26
N ILE A 33 -3.39 5.88 6.72
CA ILE A 33 -4.50 5.44 5.85
C ILE A 33 -5.22 6.66 5.27
N VAL A 34 -5.56 7.64 6.11
CA VAL A 34 -6.19 8.90 5.69
C VAL A 34 -5.31 9.61 4.65
N GLY A 35 -3.98 9.57 4.83
CA GLY A 35 -3.04 10.12 3.86
C GLY A 35 -3.16 9.52 2.46
N ARG A 36 -3.29 8.22 2.39
CA ARG A 36 -3.48 7.52 1.10
C ARG A 36 -4.83 7.84 0.49
N PHE A 37 -5.88 7.87 1.30
CA PHE A 37 -7.23 8.19 0.84
C PHE A 37 -7.34 9.60 0.29
N LEU A 38 -6.72 10.58 0.93
CA LEU A 38 -6.77 11.97 0.49
C LEU A 38 -6.00 12.21 -0.81
N ASN A 39 -4.90 11.51 -1.06
CA ASN A 39 -4.24 11.49 -2.38
C ASN A 39 -5.15 10.93 -3.49
N TYR A 40 -6.12 10.12 -3.15
CA TYR A 40 -7.16 9.66 -4.06
C TYR A 40 -8.07 10.79 -4.55
N LEU A 41 -8.33 11.79 -3.70
CA LEU A 41 -9.17 12.93 -4.03
C LEU A 41 -8.56 13.81 -5.13
N LEU A 42 -7.25 13.71 -5.38
CA LEU A 42 -6.59 14.42 -6.47
C LEU A 42 -6.78 13.74 -7.84
N VAL A 43 -7.19 12.48 -7.88
CA VAL A 43 -7.39 11.74 -9.15
C VAL A 43 -8.48 12.37 -10.01
N PRO A 44 -9.69 12.66 -9.48
CA PRO A 44 -10.72 13.35 -10.25
C PRO A 44 -10.24 14.69 -10.79
N LEU A 45 -9.53 15.45 -9.94
CA LEU A 45 -8.99 16.76 -10.32
C LEU A 45 -8.00 16.67 -11.46
N TYR A 46 -6.99 15.81 -11.34
CA TYR A 46 -5.97 15.65 -12.38
C TYR A 46 -6.54 15.09 -13.67
N THR A 47 -7.42 14.09 -13.61
CA THR A 47 -8.02 13.51 -14.81
C THR A 47 -9.00 14.47 -15.50
N ALA A 48 -9.64 15.39 -14.76
CA ALA A 48 -10.52 16.41 -15.33
C ALA A 48 -9.73 17.55 -16.01
N LYS A 49 -8.57 17.93 -15.46
CA LYS A 49 -7.77 19.06 -15.95
C LYS A 49 -6.65 18.68 -16.91
N LEU A 50 -6.10 17.49 -16.77
CA LEU A 50 -5.11 16.93 -17.69
C LEU A 50 -5.84 16.03 -18.68
N ALA A 51 -6.03 16.48 -19.92
CA ALA A 51 -6.70 15.70 -20.95
C ALA A 51 -5.98 14.35 -21.16
N ALA A 52 -6.74 13.27 -21.34
CA ALA A 52 -6.13 11.94 -21.58
C ALA A 52 -5.21 11.95 -22.80
N SER A 53 -5.58 12.67 -23.86
CA SER A 53 -4.80 12.83 -25.10
C SER A 53 -3.45 13.53 -24.91
N SER A 54 -3.28 14.35 -23.87
CA SER A 54 -1.99 15.00 -23.58
C SER A 54 -0.98 14.07 -22.92
N GLY A 55 -1.42 12.93 -22.37
CA GLY A 55 -0.58 12.01 -21.61
C GLY A 55 -0.11 12.55 -20.26
N GLY A 56 -0.59 13.74 -19.81
CA GLY A 56 -0.11 14.40 -18.59
C GLY A 56 -0.27 13.54 -17.32
N TYR A 57 -1.39 12.82 -17.19
CA TYR A 57 -1.56 11.89 -16.06
C TYR A 57 -0.64 10.66 -16.15
N GLY A 58 -0.22 10.26 -17.37
CA GLY A 58 0.80 9.24 -17.60
C GLY A 58 2.17 9.69 -17.09
N VAL A 59 2.55 10.96 -17.36
CA VAL A 59 3.77 11.57 -16.83
C VAL A 59 3.77 11.55 -15.28
N ILE A 60 2.66 11.95 -14.66
CA ILE A 60 2.51 11.88 -13.21
C ILE A 60 2.67 10.43 -12.71
N THR A 61 2.01 9.47 -13.35
CA THR A 61 2.04 8.06 -12.98
C THR A 61 3.45 7.47 -13.07
N GLU A 62 4.17 7.78 -14.14
CA GLU A 62 5.54 7.30 -14.37
C GLU A 62 6.51 7.90 -13.35
N ILE A 63 6.55 9.23 -13.23
CA ILE A 63 7.50 9.92 -12.35
C ILE A 63 7.28 9.53 -10.89
N TYR A 64 6.04 9.44 -10.40
CA TYR A 64 5.78 8.95 -9.04
C TYR A 64 6.17 7.48 -8.84
N SER A 65 6.20 6.68 -9.90
CA SER A 65 6.70 5.30 -9.81
C SER A 65 8.22 5.25 -9.64
N TYR A 66 8.97 6.15 -10.31
CA TYR A 66 10.40 6.34 -10.04
C TYR A 66 10.64 6.86 -8.64
N VAL A 67 9.87 7.85 -8.19
CA VAL A 67 9.97 8.40 -6.82
C VAL A 67 9.77 7.32 -5.77
N ALA A 68 8.78 6.44 -5.95
CA ALA A 68 8.52 5.35 -5.01
C ALA A 68 9.70 4.36 -4.94
N LEU A 69 10.33 4.02 -6.06
CA LEU A 69 11.52 3.18 -6.12
C LEU A 69 12.72 3.87 -5.47
N LEU A 70 12.97 5.14 -5.84
CA LEU A 70 14.08 5.93 -5.30
C LEU A 70 13.95 6.15 -3.79
N LEU A 71 12.74 6.33 -3.27
CA LEU A 71 12.52 6.46 -1.83
C LEU A 71 12.99 5.23 -1.07
N VAL A 72 12.73 4.02 -1.57
CA VAL A 72 13.22 2.77 -0.97
C VAL A 72 14.74 2.68 -1.04
N LEU A 73 15.35 3.07 -2.17
CA LEU A 73 16.80 3.08 -2.34
C LEU A 73 17.48 4.09 -1.40
N LEU A 74 16.99 5.32 -1.32
CA LEU A 74 17.57 6.39 -0.51
C LEU A 74 17.41 6.17 0.99
N THR A 75 16.28 5.59 1.41
CA THR A 75 16.06 5.25 2.84
C THR A 75 16.83 4.02 3.27
N PHE A 76 17.23 3.16 2.35
CA PHE A 76 18.08 1.97 2.57
C PHE A 76 17.60 1.05 3.72
N GLY A 77 16.30 0.98 3.99
CA GLY A 77 15.77 0.24 5.14
C GLY A 77 16.19 0.81 6.50
N MET A 78 16.70 2.04 6.52
CA MET A 78 17.28 2.67 7.71
C MET A 78 16.22 2.96 8.79
N GLU A 79 14.94 3.14 8.41
CA GLU A 79 13.85 3.31 9.36
C GLU A 79 13.69 2.09 10.29
N THR A 80 13.62 0.91 9.72
CA THR A 80 13.54 -0.36 10.49
C THR A 80 14.81 -0.61 11.29
N THR A 81 15.95 -0.32 10.70
CA THR A 81 17.27 -0.42 11.33
C THR A 81 17.37 0.52 12.53
N PHE A 82 16.91 1.75 12.39
CA PHE A 82 16.86 2.73 13.46
C PHE A 82 16.09 2.20 14.68
N PHE A 83 14.88 1.66 14.50
CA PHE A 83 14.09 1.09 15.59
C PHE A 83 14.78 -0.07 16.28
N ARG A 84 15.49 -0.90 15.53
CA ARG A 84 16.25 -2.02 16.13
C ARG A 84 17.40 -1.54 17.00
N PHE A 85 18.19 -0.59 16.49
CA PHE A 85 19.40 -0.15 17.18
C PHE A 85 19.10 0.82 18.34
N ILE A 86 18.11 1.68 18.22
CA ILE A 86 17.75 2.64 19.29
C ILE A 86 17.19 1.95 20.53
N ASN A 87 16.62 0.73 20.38
CA ASN A 87 16.11 -0.07 21.47
C ASN A 87 17.12 -1.13 21.96
N LYS A 88 18.34 -1.17 21.39
CA LYS A 88 19.36 -2.15 21.76
C LYS A 88 20.10 -1.70 23.02
N ALA A 89 20.23 -2.61 24.00
CA ALA A 89 21.01 -2.37 25.21
C ALA A 89 22.46 -2.00 24.85
N GLY A 90 23.01 -0.97 25.51
CA GLY A 90 24.36 -0.47 25.31
C GLY A 90 24.52 0.57 24.19
N GLU A 91 23.50 0.83 23.37
CA GLU A 91 23.54 1.90 22.38
C GLU A 91 22.94 3.21 22.95
N GLN A 92 23.56 4.34 22.64
CA GLN A 92 23.03 5.64 23.04
C GLN A 92 21.99 6.14 22.02
N PRO A 93 20.71 6.37 22.42
CA PRO A 93 19.65 6.76 21.49
C PRO A 93 19.96 8.00 20.64
N GLY A 94 20.60 9.02 21.24
CA GLY A 94 21.00 10.23 20.51
C GLY A 94 22.07 9.96 19.44
N ARG A 95 23.03 9.06 19.72
CA ARG A 95 24.05 8.66 18.74
C ARG A 95 23.46 7.85 17.59
N VAL A 96 22.55 6.93 17.89
CA VAL A 96 21.83 6.15 16.86
C VAL A 96 21.03 7.08 15.95
N TYR A 97 20.31 8.06 16.56
CA TYR A 97 19.53 9.03 15.80
C TYR A 97 20.41 9.92 14.90
N SER A 98 21.46 10.51 15.47
CA SER A 98 22.38 11.37 14.70
C SER A 98 23.07 10.60 13.57
N THR A 99 23.52 9.37 13.82
CA THR A 99 24.15 8.51 12.81
C THR A 99 23.19 8.17 11.67
N ALA A 100 21.94 7.75 11.98
CA ALA A 100 20.92 7.45 10.97
C ALA A 100 20.53 8.69 10.16
N LEU A 101 20.32 9.83 10.83
CA LEU A 101 19.94 11.09 10.18
C LEU A 101 21.02 11.61 9.25
N CYS A 102 22.29 11.60 9.69
CA CYS A 102 23.41 12.03 8.87
C CYS A 102 23.65 11.09 7.67
N ALA A 103 23.47 9.76 7.86
CA ALA A 103 23.63 8.80 6.78
C ALA A 103 22.57 8.98 5.70
N VAL A 104 21.28 8.98 6.06
CA VAL A 104 20.20 9.16 5.10
C VAL A 104 20.24 10.57 4.50
N GLY A 105 20.45 11.61 5.32
CA GLY A 105 20.55 12.98 4.85
C GLY A 105 21.72 13.20 3.89
N GLY A 106 22.89 12.62 4.19
CA GLY A 106 24.06 12.70 3.33
C GLY A 106 23.86 12.03 1.98
N VAL A 107 23.29 10.82 1.96
CA VAL A 107 22.95 10.10 0.72
C VAL A 107 21.89 10.86 -0.08
N SER A 108 20.84 11.35 0.59
CA SER A 108 19.75 12.12 -0.06
C SER A 108 20.27 13.41 -0.68
N LEU A 109 21.14 14.13 0.05
CA LEU A 109 21.76 15.36 -0.44
C LEU A 109 22.70 15.07 -1.63
N ALA A 110 23.56 14.06 -1.52
CA ALA A 110 24.47 13.68 -2.60
C ALA A 110 23.67 13.25 -3.86
N PHE A 111 22.56 12.52 -3.70
CA PHE A 111 21.67 12.16 -4.78
C PHE A 111 21.04 13.40 -5.44
N ALA A 112 20.46 14.32 -4.65
CA ALA A 112 19.85 15.54 -5.19
C ALA A 112 20.86 16.41 -5.93
N LEU A 113 22.04 16.65 -5.35
CA LEU A 113 23.10 17.41 -5.99
C LEU A 113 23.62 16.71 -7.25
N GLY A 114 23.77 15.39 -7.24
CA GLY A 114 24.18 14.60 -8.41
C GLY A 114 23.19 14.71 -9.55
N VAL A 115 21.89 14.57 -9.27
CA VAL A 115 20.84 14.71 -10.30
C VAL A 115 20.78 16.13 -10.83
N LEU A 116 20.89 17.16 -9.97
CA LEU A 116 20.86 18.56 -10.40
C LEU A 116 22.11 18.94 -11.21
N ALA A 117 23.29 18.43 -10.86
CA ALA A 117 24.52 18.67 -11.60
C ALA A 117 24.49 18.03 -13.02
N PHE A 118 23.83 16.88 -13.15
CA PHE A 118 23.69 16.15 -14.40
C PHE A 118 22.23 16.13 -14.90
N LEU A 119 21.48 17.22 -14.69
CA LEU A 119 20.04 17.25 -14.91
C LEU A 119 19.64 16.88 -16.33
N GLN A 120 20.28 17.46 -17.35
CA GLN A 120 19.96 17.19 -18.75
C GLN A 120 20.24 15.73 -19.17
N PRO A 121 21.43 15.14 -18.90
CA PRO A 121 21.65 13.72 -19.21
C PRO A 121 20.72 12.78 -18.46
N VAL A 122 20.42 13.06 -17.17
CA VAL A 122 19.49 12.23 -16.39
C VAL A 122 18.08 12.33 -16.95
N ALA A 123 17.60 13.54 -17.24
CA ALA A 123 16.28 13.75 -17.81
C ALA A 123 16.15 13.05 -19.20
N ALA A 124 17.18 13.14 -20.04
CA ALA A 124 17.21 12.44 -21.32
C ALA A 124 17.17 10.91 -21.15
N ALA A 125 17.91 10.37 -20.18
CA ALA A 125 17.94 8.91 -19.91
C ALA A 125 16.59 8.37 -19.43
N VAL A 126 15.79 9.17 -18.72
CA VAL A 126 14.44 8.78 -18.29
C VAL A 126 13.33 9.21 -19.25
N GLY A 127 13.68 9.82 -20.41
CA GLY A 127 12.73 10.18 -21.47
C GLY A 127 12.05 11.55 -21.30
N TYR A 128 12.64 12.43 -20.48
CA TYR A 128 12.14 13.79 -20.19
C TYR A 128 13.11 14.89 -20.58
N ALA A 129 13.85 14.72 -21.68
CA ALA A 129 14.80 15.73 -22.19
C ALA A 129 14.17 17.10 -22.46
N ALA A 130 12.89 17.13 -22.88
CA ALA A 130 12.14 18.36 -23.12
C ALA A 130 11.65 19.07 -21.85
N HIS A 131 11.55 18.32 -20.71
CA HIS A 131 11.03 18.80 -19.43
C HIS A 131 11.93 18.36 -18.28
N PRO A 132 13.21 18.77 -18.25
CA PRO A 132 14.15 18.37 -17.21
C PRO A 132 13.73 18.87 -15.83
N GLU A 133 12.96 19.96 -15.77
CA GLU A 133 12.42 20.52 -14.53
C GLU A 133 11.56 19.50 -13.75
N TYR A 134 10.82 18.62 -14.40
CA TYR A 134 10.04 17.59 -13.71
C TYR A 134 10.94 16.63 -12.94
N VAL A 135 12.03 16.20 -13.60
CA VAL A 135 13.01 15.29 -12.99
C VAL A 135 13.74 15.97 -11.84
N GLY A 136 14.17 17.23 -12.02
CA GLY A 136 14.85 18.02 -10.99
C GLY A 136 13.98 18.22 -9.74
N MET A 137 12.74 18.69 -9.92
CA MET A 137 11.81 18.90 -8.81
C MET A 137 11.55 17.62 -8.03
N MET A 138 11.31 16.51 -8.74
CA MET A 138 10.97 15.24 -8.09
C MET A 138 12.19 14.54 -7.48
N ALA A 139 13.40 14.77 -8.02
CA ALA A 139 14.63 14.31 -7.39
C ALA A 139 14.87 15.01 -6.05
N VAL A 140 14.66 16.33 -5.98
CA VAL A 140 14.74 17.08 -4.72
C VAL A 140 13.63 16.63 -3.77
N CYS A 141 12.41 16.48 -4.27
CA CYS A 141 11.28 16.03 -3.47
C CYS A 141 11.56 14.67 -2.80
N VAL A 142 11.98 13.67 -3.57
CA VAL A 142 12.26 12.33 -3.01
C VAL A 142 13.46 12.33 -2.05
N ALA A 143 14.46 13.17 -2.29
CA ALA A 143 15.59 13.33 -1.38
C ALA A 143 15.15 13.91 -0.03
N VAL A 144 14.27 14.92 -0.04
CA VAL A 144 13.69 15.50 1.18
C VAL A 144 12.77 14.51 1.88
N ASP A 145 11.95 13.76 1.15
CA ASP A 145 11.06 12.71 1.71
C ASP A 145 11.87 11.59 2.37
N ALA A 146 12.96 11.16 1.74
CA ALA A 146 13.87 10.17 2.31
C ALA A 146 14.53 10.71 3.60
N PHE A 147 15.01 11.94 3.60
CA PHE A 147 15.54 12.61 4.79
C PHE A 147 14.52 12.66 5.92
N GLN A 148 13.26 13.04 5.64
CA GLN A 148 12.19 13.13 6.63
C GLN A 148 11.84 11.79 7.27
N SER A 149 12.16 10.65 6.64
CA SER A 149 11.84 9.32 7.16
C SER A 149 12.40 9.09 8.57
N ILE A 150 13.62 9.59 8.85
CA ILE A 150 14.28 9.45 10.15
C ILE A 150 13.67 10.36 11.23
N PRO A 151 13.43 11.68 11.01
CA PRO A 151 12.65 12.50 11.93
C PRO A 151 11.25 11.96 12.24
N PHE A 152 10.53 11.43 11.24
CA PHE A 152 9.24 10.75 11.48
C PHE A 152 9.40 9.48 12.33
N ALA A 153 10.43 8.68 12.10
CA ALA A 153 10.75 7.51 12.93
C ALA A 153 11.09 7.93 14.37
N TYR A 154 11.84 9.02 14.54
CA TYR A 154 12.18 9.57 15.85
C TYR A 154 10.96 10.07 16.62
N LEU A 155 9.99 10.74 15.95
CA LEU A 155 8.71 11.11 16.57
C LEU A 155 7.96 9.89 17.10
N ARG A 156 7.95 8.77 16.37
CA ARG A 156 7.33 7.51 16.81
C ARG A 156 8.08 6.91 18.01
N TYR A 157 9.41 6.91 17.99
CA TYR A 157 10.21 6.49 19.14
C TYR A 157 9.91 7.32 20.39
N ARG A 158 9.80 8.65 20.23
CA ARG A 158 9.47 9.60 21.30
C ARG A 158 7.98 9.60 21.69
N ARG A 159 7.16 8.73 21.10
CA ARG A 159 5.70 8.66 21.29
C ARG A 159 4.95 9.97 21.06
N LYS A 160 5.44 10.81 20.15
CA LYS A 160 4.80 12.08 19.78
C LYS A 160 3.78 11.86 18.65
N ALA A 161 2.77 11.03 18.89
CA ALA A 161 1.78 10.61 17.90
C ALA A 161 1.00 11.78 17.31
N LEU A 162 0.61 12.76 18.12
CA LEU A 162 -0.13 13.94 17.65
C LEU A 162 0.70 14.81 16.69
N LYS A 163 2.00 15.05 16.99
CA LYS A 163 2.88 15.81 16.09
C LYS A 163 3.10 15.06 14.78
N PHE A 164 3.30 13.74 14.84
CA PHE A 164 3.40 12.90 13.65
C PHE A 164 2.15 13.02 12.78
N ALA A 165 0.97 12.83 13.35
CA ALA A 165 -0.29 12.92 12.65
C ALA A 165 -0.54 14.34 12.10
N ALA A 166 -0.28 15.39 12.90
CA ALA A 166 -0.43 16.78 12.50
C ALA A 166 0.42 17.13 11.27
N LEU A 167 1.71 16.73 11.25
CA LEU A 167 2.58 16.97 10.09
C LEU A 167 2.13 16.22 8.85
N LYS A 168 1.70 14.94 8.98
CA LYS A 168 1.16 14.16 7.87
C LYS A 168 -0.14 14.75 7.33
N LEU A 169 -1.08 15.13 8.19
CA LEU A 169 -2.35 15.71 7.78
C LEU A 169 -2.16 17.14 7.20
N LEU A 170 -1.24 17.93 7.75
CA LEU A 170 -0.89 19.25 7.22
C LEU A 170 -0.35 19.13 5.79
N PHE A 171 0.58 18.19 5.54
CA PHE A 171 1.07 17.91 4.18
C PHE A 171 -0.08 17.67 3.22
N ILE A 172 -1.00 16.77 3.60
CA ILE A 172 -2.10 16.37 2.75
C ILE A 172 -3.08 17.51 2.52
N ALA A 173 -3.47 18.22 3.60
CA ALA A 173 -4.39 19.35 3.51
C ALA A 173 -3.80 20.48 2.64
N LEU A 174 -2.52 20.80 2.85
CA LEU A 174 -1.83 21.81 2.05
C LEU A 174 -1.71 21.39 0.58
N ASN A 175 -1.35 20.13 0.33
CA ASN A 175 -1.23 19.60 -1.02
C ASN A 175 -2.58 19.63 -1.76
N ILE A 176 -3.66 19.18 -1.12
CA ILE A 176 -5.01 19.24 -1.72
C ILE A 176 -5.45 20.68 -1.95
N ALA A 177 -5.30 21.57 -0.95
CA ALA A 177 -5.70 22.96 -1.06
C ALA A 177 -4.99 23.66 -2.22
N LEU A 178 -3.68 23.53 -2.32
CA LEU A 178 -2.90 24.12 -3.40
C LEU A 178 -3.27 23.51 -4.76
N ASN A 179 -3.47 22.21 -4.85
CA ASN A 179 -3.95 21.60 -6.10
C ASN A 179 -5.32 22.13 -6.52
N ILE A 180 -6.25 22.31 -5.58
CA ILE A 180 -7.56 22.94 -5.88
C ILE A 180 -7.36 24.37 -6.38
N VAL A 181 -6.51 25.17 -5.72
CA VAL A 181 -6.25 26.55 -6.13
C VAL A 181 -5.64 26.59 -7.53
N PHE A 182 -4.59 25.85 -7.80
CA PHE A 182 -3.89 25.93 -9.08
C PHE A 182 -4.69 25.30 -10.23
N PHE A 183 -5.24 24.08 -10.04
CA PHE A 183 -5.92 23.37 -11.12
C PHE A 183 -7.39 23.77 -11.29
N LEU A 184 -8.10 24.16 -10.21
CA LEU A 184 -9.54 24.46 -10.30
C LEU A 184 -9.82 25.97 -10.38
N ILE A 185 -9.14 26.79 -9.56
CA ILE A 185 -9.40 28.24 -9.49
C ILE A 185 -8.58 28.99 -10.55
N LEU A 186 -7.28 28.70 -10.65
CA LEU A 186 -6.37 29.36 -11.61
C LEU A 186 -6.36 28.67 -12.98
N ASP A 187 -7.00 27.51 -13.10
CA ASP A 187 -7.13 26.71 -14.33
C ASP A 187 -5.79 26.36 -15.01
N CYS A 188 -4.75 26.13 -14.21
CA CYS A 188 -3.42 25.76 -14.68
C CYS A 188 -3.42 24.28 -15.08
N GLY A 189 -3.57 23.95 -16.35
CA GLY A 189 -3.62 22.57 -16.89
C GLY A 189 -2.25 21.95 -17.15
N ASP A 190 -1.17 22.33 -16.46
CA ASP A 190 0.19 21.81 -16.67
C ASP A 190 0.61 20.89 -15.52
N VAL A 191 1.24 19.77 -15.90
CA VAL A 191 1.83 18.77 -14.97
C VAL A 191 2.90 19.39 -14.05
N PHE A 192 3.58 20.44 -14.51
CA PHE A 192 4.57 21.20 -13.74
C PHE A 192 4.03 21.56 -12.34
N TYR A 193 2.81 22.07 -12.26
CA TYR A 193 2.22 22.49 -10.99
C TYR A 193 2.00 21.34 -10.01
N ALA A 194 1.68 20.13 -10.49
CA ALA A 194 1.54 18.97 -9.62
C ALA A 194 2.86 18.64 -8.90
N PHE A 195 3.99 18.74 -9.60
CA PHE A 195 5.30 18.49 -9.04
C PHE A 195 5.81 19.66 -8.16
N ALA A 196 5.60 20.89 -8.61
CA ALA A 196 5.99 22.09 -7.85
C ALA A 196 5.25 22.18 -6.51
N ILE A 197 3.94 21.92 -6.50
CA ILE A 197 3.12 21.87 -5.28
C ILE A 197 3.62 20.78 -4.33
N ASN A 198 3.93 19.59 -4.85
CA ASN A 198 4.43 18.49 -4.02
C ASN A 198 5.77 18.86 -3.38
N LEU A 199 6.71 19.42 -4.16
CA LEU A 199 8.01 19.88 -3.66
C LEU A 199 7.84 20.99 -2.60
N PHE A 200 6.95 21.95 -2.83
CA PHE A 200 6.65 23.01 -1.87
C PHE A 200 6.11 22.44 -0.56
N CYS A 201 5.10 21.56 -0.63
CA CYS A 201 4.50 20.96 0.56
C CYS A 201 5.51 20.13 1.36
N THR A 202 6.31 19.30 0.68
CA THR A 202 7.37 18.52 1.32
C THR A 202 8.39 19.43 2.01
N SER A 203 8.80 20.54 1.36
CA SER A 203 9.74 21.51 1.93
C SER A 203 9.17 22.21 3.17
N VAL A 204 7.90 22.63 3.14
CA VAL A 204 7.22 23.26 4.27
C VAL A 204 7.15 22.32 5.47
N ILE A 205 6.82 21.03 5.26
CA ILE A 205 6.76 20.05 6.34
C ILE A 205 8.12 19.81 6.99
N THR A 206 9.22 19.92 6.23
CA THR A 206 10.59 19.80 6.76
C THR A 206 10.84 20.81 7.87
N LEU A 207 10.31 22.03 7.76
CA LEU A 207 10.44 23.06 8.78
C LEU A 207 9.80 22.65 10.12
N GLY A 208 8.76 21.81 10.07
CA GLY A 208 8.11 21.27 11.25
C GLY A 208 9.00 20.37 12.12
N PHE A 209 10.12 19.89 11.57
CA PHE A 209 11.08 19.04 12.30
C PHE A 209 12.20 19.84 13.00
N TYR A 210 12.14 21.17 13.10
CA TYR A 210 13.23 21.99 13.67
C TYR A 210 13.69 21.50 15.06
N LYS A 211 12.76 21.05 15.92
CA LYS A 211 13.10 20.51 17.27
C LYS A 211 13.82 19.16 17.19
N GLU A 212 13.40 18.31 16.27
CA GLU A 212 13.97 16.99 16.04
C GLU A 212 15.36 17.12 15.39
N LEU A 213 15.54 18.07 14.48
CA LEU A 213 16.84 18.38 13.88
C LEU A 213 17.80 18.98 14.92
N ALA A 214 17.32 19.88 15.79
CA ALA A 214 18.10 20.42 16.90
C ALA A 214 18.49 19.35 17.94
N ALA A 215 17.80 18.22 18.00
CA ALA A 215 18.14 17.07 18.86
C ALA A 215 19.34 16.26 18.31
N CYS A 216 19.75 16.48 17.06
CA CYS A 216 20.92 15.88 16.43
C CYS A 216 22.23 16.54 16.93
N ARG A 217 22.53 16.37 18.23
CA ARG A 217 23.69 17.00 18.87
C ARG A 217 24.93 16.11 18.97
N GLN A 218 24.77 14.82 18.82
CA GLN A 218 25.86 13.86 18.92
C GLN A 218 26.55 13.67 17.57
N LYS A 219 27.87 13.50 17.58
CA LYS A 219 28.59 13.17 16.34
C LYS A 219 28.19 11.82 15.80
N PRO A 220 28.04 11.69 14.47
CA PRO A 220 27.77 10.40 13.84
C PRO A 220 28.91 9.40 14.11
N ASP A 221 28.56 8.15 14.34
CA ASP A 221 29.52 7.07 14.61
C ASP A 221 29.60 6.13 13.40
N PHE A 222 30.75 6.14 12.72
CA PHE A 222 30.98 5.30 11.52
C PHE A 222 31.02 3.80 11.83
N ALA A 223 31.48 3.41 13.03
CA ALA A 223 31.47 2.00 13.43
C ALA A 223 30.04 1.50 13.66
N LEU A 224 29.21 2.35 14.27
CA LEU A 224 27.78 2.10 14.41
C LEU A 224 27.08 2.07 13.05
N LEU A 225 27.38 3.02 12.16
CA LEU A 225 26.82 3.07 10.81
C LEU A 225 27.12 1.78 10.02
N ARG A 226 28.36 1.29 10.07
CA ARG A 226 28.73 0.02 9.40
C ARG A 226 27.90 -1.17 9.91
N ARG A 227 27.64 -1.25 11.21
CA ARG A 227 26.76 -2.28 11.81
C ARG A 227 25.30 -2.11 11.37
N MET A 228 24.81 -0.87 11.32
CA MET A 228 23.47 -0.56 10.84
C MET A 228 23.30 -0.92 9.37
N LEU A 229 24.24 -0.56 8.50
CA LEU A 229 24.19 -0.88 7.06
C LEU A 229 24.23 -2.38 6.81
N ARG A 230 25.04 -3.14 7.57
CA ARG A 230 25.07 -4.61 7.48
C ARG A 230 23.71 -5.23 7.80
N TYR A 231 22.98 -4.65 8.75
CA TYR A 231 21.62 -5.08 9.09
C TYR A 231 20.57 -4.59 8.07
N ALA A 232 20.76 -3.39 7.53
CA ALA A 232 19.82 -2.76 6.60
C ALA A 232 19.83 -3.43 5.21
N TRP A 233 20.95 -3.99 4.77
CA TRP A 233 21.11 -4.55 3.43
C TRP A 233 20.06 -5.59 3.02
N PRO A 234 19.73 -6.62 3.81
CA PRO A 234 18.67 -7.56 3.46
C PRO A 234 17.28 -6.90 3.44
N ILE A 235 17.06 -5.90 4.28
CA ILE A 235 15.79 -5.14 4.34
C ILE A 235 15.63 -4.31 3.06
N LEU A 236 16.71 -3.71 2.56
CA LEU A 236 16.70 -3.00 1.28
C LEU A 236 16.30 -3.92 0.12
N LEU A 237 16.90 -5.11 0.02
CA LEU A 237 16.56 -6.05 -1.05
C LEU A 237 15.09 -6.45 -1.01
N LEU A 238 14.55 -6.72 0.18
CA LEU A 238 13.14 -7.02 0.37
C LEU A 238 12.25 -5.81 -0.02
N GLY A 239 12.68 -4.61 0.36
CA GLY A 239 12.02 -3.36 0.01
C GLY A 239 11.97 -3.11 -1.51
N ILE A 240 13.10 -3.33 -2.19
CA ILE A 240 13.20 -3.21 -3.67
C ILE A 240 12.25 -4.21 -4.34
N ALA A 241 12.28 -5.48 -3.97
CA ALA A 241 11.36 -6.48 -4.52
C ALA A 241 9.89 -6.08 -4.29
N GLY A 242 9.56 -5.59 -3.08
CA GLY A 242 8.22 -5.15 -2.73
C GLY A 242 7.73 -3.96 -3.56
N ILE A 243 8.58 -2.94 -3.76
CA ILE A 243 8.19 -1.75 -4.53
C ILE A 243 8.14 -2.02 -6.04
N LEU A 244 9.05 -2.85 -6.56
CA LEU A 244 9.02 -3.26 -7.97
C LEU A 244 7.75 -4.04 -8.31
N ASN A 245 7.24 -4.88 -7.43
CA ASN A 245 5.94 -5.53 -7.62
C ASN A 245 4.77 -4.54 -7.78
N GLN A 246 4.91 -3.29 -7.32
CA GLN A 246 3.86 -2.27 -7.39
C GLN A 246 4.08 -1.24 -8.51
N THR A 247 5.32 -1.07 -8.98
CA THR A 247 5.70 0.05 -9.87
C THR A 247 6.40 -0.36 -11.15
N ALA A 248 6.92 -1.60 -11.24
CA ALA A 248 7.71 -2.02 -12.40
C ALA A 248 6.92 -1.94 -13.71
N ASP A 249 5.63 -2.27 -13.70
CA ASP A 249 4.73 -2.12 -14.85
C ASP A 249 4.71 -0.68 -15.38
N LYS A 250 4.64 0.31 -14.48
CA LYS A 250 4.57 1.74 -14.81
C LYS A 250 5.91 2.34 -15.24
N ILE A 251 7.01 1.72 -14.83
CA ILE A 251 8.38 2.09 -15.22
C ILE A 251 8.77 1.45 -16.57
N ILE A 252 8.37 0.19 -16.77
CA ILE A 252 8.72 -0.57 -17.98
C ILE A 252 7.85 -0.14 -19.16
N PHE A 253 6.55 0.09 -18.93
CA PHE A 253 5.58 0.38 -19.96
C PHE A 253 5.99 1.52 -20.92
N PRO A 254 6.34 2.73 -20.45
CA PRO A 254 6.68 3.85 -21.34
C PRO A 254 8.02 3.67 -22.05
N ARG A 255 8.85 2.71 -21.63
CA ARG A 255 10.09 2.34 -22.32
C ARG A 255 9.85 1.36 -23.46
N MET A 256 8.76 0.60 -23.41
CA MET A 256 8.37 -0.37 -24.43
C MET A 256 7.38 0.21 -25.42
N VAL A 257 6.48 1.08 -24.98
CA VAL A 257 5.57 1.86 -25.81
C VAL A 257 6.04 3.31 -25.78
N THR A 258 6.90 3.67 -26.72
CA THR A 258 7.59 4.96 -26.72
C THR A 258 6.73 6.10 -27.29
N GLY A 259 7.08 7.34 -26.94
CA GLY A 259 6.43 8.54 -27.47
C GLY A 259 5.16 8.97 -26.70
N ALA A 260 4.37 9.81 -27.35
CA ALA A 260 3.16 10.40 -26.76
C ALA A 260 2.10 9.32 -26.47
N GLU A 261 1.96 8.34 -27.34
CA GLU A 261 0.99 7.25 -27.18
C GLU A 261 1.25 6.43 -25.92
N GLY A 262 2.52 6.11 -25.62
CA GLY A 262 2.87 5.39 -24.40
C GLY A 262 2.46 6.15 -23.12
N LYS A 263 2.64 7.47 -23.09
CA LYS A 263 2.21 8.32 -21.99
C LYS A 263 0.69 8.40 -21.86
N VAL A 264 -0.02 8.49 -22.99
CA VAL A 264 -1.50 8.47 -23.03
C VAL A 264 -2.03 7.14 -22.47
N GLN A 265 -1.53 6.02 -22.98
CA GLN A 265 -1.94 4.69 -22.53
C GLN A 265 -1.60 4.45 -21.05
N LEU A 266 -0.42 4.88 -20.59
CA LEU A 266 -0.03 4.80 -19.19
C LEU A 266 -0.92 5.66 -18.30
N GLY A 267 -1.35 6.83 -18.77
CA GLY A 267 -2.30 7.69 -18.06
C GLY A 267 -3.66 7.03 -17.89
N ILE A 268 -4.19 6.42 -18.94
CA ILE A 268 -5.45 5.66 -18.93
C ILE A 268 -5.34 4.50 -17.93
N TYR A 269 -4.28 3.71 -18.03
CA TYR A 269 -4.01 2.61 -17.11
C TYR A 269 -3.90 3.09 -15.66
N GLY A 270 -3.06 4.09 -15.41
CA GLY A 270 -2.82 4.65 -14.08
C GLY A 270 -4.08 5.20 -13.42
N ALA A 271 -4.96 5.87 -14.17
CA ALA A 271 -6.24 6.38 -13.67
C ALA A 271 -7.18 5.23 -13.26
N CYS A 272 -7.31 4.19 -14.11
CA CYS A 272 -8.17 3.05 -13.83
C CYS A 272 -7.64 2.17 -12.69
N VAL A 273 -6.32 1.99 -12.57
CA VAL A 273 -5.69 1.29 -11.44
C VAL A 273 -6.04 1.95 -10.11
N LYS A 274 -6.26 3.27 -10.07
CA LYS A 274 -6.67 3.95 -8.84
C LYS A 274 -8.03 3.44 -8.33
N ILE A 275 -8.98 3.11 -9.19
CA ILE A 275 -10.24 2.48 -8.76
C ILE A 275 -9.96 1.13 -8.09
N ALA A 276 -9.10 0.31 -8.70
CA ALA A 276 -8.74 -1.00 -8.15
C ALA A 276 -7.96 -0.92 -6.82
N MET A 277 -7.25 0.17 -6.56
CA MET A 277 -6.50 0.37 -5.29
C MET A 277 -7.40 0.41 -4.05
N ILE A 278 -8.71 0.55 -4.17
CA ILE A 278 -9.67 0.34 -3.08
C ILE A 278 -9.42 -1.04 -2.43
N MET A 279 -9.12 -2.05 -3.25
CA MET A 279 -8.78 -3.38 -2.76
C MET A 279 -7.48 -3.40 -1.95
N ALA A 280 -6.46 -2.68 -2.40
CA ALA A 280 -5.20 -2.55 -1.65
C ALA A 280 -5.42 -1.88 -0.28
N MET A 281 -6.32 -0.89 -0.19
CA MET A 281 -6.68 -0.26 1.09
C MET A 281 -7.37 -1.24 2.03
N ILE A 282 -8.29 -2.05 1.51
CA ILE A 282 -8.99 -3.11 2.26
C ILE A 282 -7.97 -4.13 2.80
N THR A 283 -7.08 -4.61 1.94
CA THR A 283 -6.00 -5.54 2.32
C THR A 283 -5.11 -4.95 3.40
N GLN A 284 -4.77 -3.67 3.29
CA GLN A 284 -3.95 -2.97 4.28
C GLN A 284 -4.68 -2.81 5.63
N ALA A 285 -5.97 -2.45 5.61
CA ALA A 285 -6.78 -2.34 6.83
C ALA A 285 -6.90 -3.69 7.53
N PHE A 286 -7.15 -4.76 6.79
CA PHE A 286 -7.16 -6.12 7.32
C PHE A 286 -5.80 -6.49 7.97
N ARG A 287 -4.70 -6.19 7.29
CA ARG A 287 -3.35 -6.47 7.79
C ARG A 287 -3.08 -5.77 9.12
N TYR A 288 -3.43 -4.48 9.25
CA TYR A 288 -3.26 -3.74 10.52
C TYR A 288 -4.06 -4.31 11.67
N ALA A 289 -5.27 -4.80 11.40
CA ALA A 289 -6.11 -5.43 12.42
C ALA A 289 -5.62 -6.83 12.80
N TYR A 290 -5.11 -7.58 11.81
CA TYR A 290 -4.81 -9.00 11.96
C TYR A 290 -3.39 -9.28 12.49
N GLU A 291 -2.37 -8.50 12.08
CA GLU A 291 -0.97 -8.70 12.53
C GLU A 291 -0.82 -8.73 14.07
N PRO A 292 -1.38 -7.78 14.85
CA PRO A 292 -1.27 -7.81 16.30
C PRO A 292 -1.95 -9.03 16.93
N PHE A 293 -3.05 -9.48 16.32
CA PHE A 293 -3.78 -10.67 16.79
C PHE A 293 -2.95 -11.95 16.59
N VAL A 294 -2.28 -12.09 15.46
CA VAL A 294 -1.42 -13.26 15.15
C VAL A 294 -0.24 -13.33 16.13
N PHE A 295 0.48 -12.23 16.31
CA PHE A 295 1.67 -12.20 17.16
C PHE A 295 1.34 -12.21 18.65
N GLY A 296 0.18 -11.71 19.07
CA GLY A 296 -0.27 -11.74 20.46
C GLY A 296 -0.65 -13.13 20.96
N LYS A 297 -1.04 -14.05 20.08
CA LYS A 297 -1.44 -15.43 20.41
C LYS A 297 -0.36 -16.47 20.19
N GLN A 298 0.88 -16.07 19.95
CA GLN A 298 1.99 -16.96 19.66
C GLN A 298 2.26 -18.02 20.76
N ALA A 299 1.74 -17.81 21.96
CA ALA A 299 1.90 -18.72 23.11
C ALA A 299 0.91 -19.91 23.14
N SER A 300 -0.13 -19.97 22.31
CA SER A 300 -1.11 -21.05 22.31
C SER A 300 -0.83 -22.08 21.21
N ARG A 301 -0.86 -23.37 21.58
CA ARG A 301 -0.50 -24.50 20.70
C ARG A 301 -1.38 -24.68 19.45
N ASP A 302 -2.54 -24.03 19.32
CA ASP A 302 -3.55 -24.33 18.31
C ASP A 302 -3.90 -23.11 17.42
N ASN A 303 -2.87 -22.43 16.89
CA ASN A 303 -3.07 -21.22 16.08
C ASN A 303 -3.36 -21.52 14.59
N ARG A 304 -3.08 -22.75 14.11
CA ARG A 304 -3.19 -23.11 12.68
C ARG A 304 -4.62 -22.98 12.15
N GLU A 305 -5.60 -23.43 12.93
CA GLU A 305 -7.01 -23.30 12.57
C GLU A 305 -7.45 -21.83 12.49
N THR A 306 -6.97 -21.00 13.41
CA THR A 306 -7.24 -19.56 13.40
C THR A 306 -6.69 -18.90 12.13
N TYR A 307 -5.49 -19.28 11.68
CA TYR A 307 -4.90 -18.76 10.44
C TYR A 307 -5.67 -19.23 9.20
N ALA A 308 -6.11 -20.49 9.17
CA ALA A 308 -6.94 -21.03 8.11
C ALA A 308 -8.30 -20.32 8.01
N ARG A 309 -8.92 -20.07 9.16
CA ARG A 309 -10.21 -19.35 9.27
C ARG A 309 -10.07 -17.88 8.85
N ALA A 310 -9.00 -17.20 9.30
CA ALA A 310 -8.73 -15.81 8.92
C ALA A 310 -8.50 -15.66 7.40
N MET A 311 -7.76 -16.57 6.77
CA MET A 311 -7.59 -16.62 5.33
C MET A 311 -8.93 -16.73 4.62
N LYS A 312 -9.81 -17.65 5.07
CA LYS A 312 -11.13 -17.83 4.48
C LYS A 312 -11.95 -16.54 4.55
N PHE A 313 -12.06 -15.93 5.72
CA PHE A 313 -12.81 -14.68 5.89
C PHE A 313 -12.20 -13.51 5.12
N PHE A 314 -10.87 -13.44 5.01
CA PHE A 314 -10.20 -12.46 4.17
C PHE A 314 -10.63 -12.60 2.70
N VAL A 315 -10.61 -13.82 2.16
CA VAL A 315 -11.01 -14.07 0.76
C VAL A 315 -12.49 -13.75 0.56
N ILE A 316 -13.38 -14.18 1.45
CA ILE A 316 -14.80 -13.86 1.38
C ILE A 316 -15.04 -12.35 1.37
N PHE A 317 -14.40 -11.62 2.29
CA PHE A 317 -14.57 -10.17 2.40
C PHE A 317 -14.03 -9.43 1.18
N THR A 318 -12.87 -9.84 0.65
CA THR A 318 -12.30 -9.22 -0.54
C THR A 318 -13.09 -9.55 -1.81
N LEU A 319 -13.67 -10.75 -1.93
CA LEU A 319 -14.58 -11.10 -3.03
C LEU A 319 -15.89 -10.29 -2.95
N LEU A 320 -16.42 -10.06 -1.75
CA LEU A 320 -17.58 -9.17 -1.58
C LEU A 320 -17.24 -7.74 -2.02
N ALA A 321 -16.10 -7.23 -1.58
CA ALA A 321 -15.64 -5.89 -1.99
C ALA A 321 -15.40 -5.82 -3.51
N PHE A 322 -14.89 -6.87 -4.13
CA PHE A 322 -14.76 -6.99 -5.58
C PHE A 322 -16.12 -6.86 -6.27
N LEU A 323 -17.13 -7.63 -5.82
CA LEU A 323 -18.48 -7.58 -6.39
C LEU A 323 -19.14 -6.20 -6.18
N VAL A 324 -18.93 -5.55 -5.03
CA VAL A 324 -19.43 -4.19 -4.78
C VAL A 324 -18.81 -3.19 -5.74
N VAL A 325 -17.48 -3.18 -5.89
CA VAL A 325 -16.82 -2.24 -6.80
C VAL A 325 -17.22 -2.50 -8.25
N MET A 326 -17.27 -3.76 -8.68
CA MET A 326 -17.64 -4.11 -10.05
C MET A 326 -19.13 -3.91 -10.32
N GLY A 327 -19.99 -4.20 -9.34
CA GLY A 327 -21.44 -3.99 -9.45
C GLY A 327 -21.83 -2.52 -9.56
N TYR A 328 -21.04 -1.65 -8.94
CA TYR A 328 -21.23 -0.19 -8.98
C TYR A 328 -20.17 0.53 -9.82
N ILE A 329 -19.50 -0.16 -10.75
CA ILE A 329 -18.46 0.43 -11.60
C ILE A 329 -18.99 1.62 -12.41
N ASP A 330 -20.27 1.62 -12.79
CA ASP A 330 -20.94 2.73 -13.45
C ASP A 330 -20.98 4.00 -12.60
N LEU A 331 -20.94 3.88 -11.28
CA LEU A 331 -20.80 5.02 -10.35
C LEU A 331 -19.32 5.36 -10.13
N PHE A 332 -18.49 4.35 -9.87
CA PHE A 332 -17.06 4.56 -9.61
C PHE A 332 -16.30 5.14 -10.80
N GLN A 333 -16.74 4.89 -12.04
CA GLN A 333 -16.13 5.49 -13.22
C GLN A 333 -16.18 7.03 -13.26
N HIS A 334 -17.08 7.66 -12.47
CA HIS A 334 -17.16 9.12 -12.39
C HIS A 334 -16.03 9.74 -11.56
N ILE A 335 -15.25 8.91 -10.84
CA ILE A 335 -14.01 9.34 -10.17
C ILE A 335 -12.96 9.76 -11.21
N ILE A 336 -13.03 9.23 -12.43
CA ILE A 336 -12.11 9.56 -13.52
C ILE A 336 -12.87 10.23 -14.68
N ALA A 337 -12.19 11.15 -15.36
CA ALA A 337 -12.79 11.83 -16.51
C ALA A 337 -13.09 10.84 -17.67
N PRO A 338 -14.09 11.18 -18.53
CA PRO A 338 -14.52 10.29 -19.62
C PRO A 338 -13.43 9.79 -20.53
N GLY A 339 -12.42 10.61 -20.87
CA GLY A 339 -11.30 10.25 -21.73
C GLY A 339 -10.40 9.12 -21.19
N TYR A 340 -10.47 8.83 -19.90
CA TYR A 340 -9.71 7.75 -19.25
C TYR A 340 -10.50 6.43 -19.10
N ARG A 341 -11.81 6.45 -19.35
CA ARG A 341 -12.70 5.28 -19.09
C ARG A 341 -12.47 4.10 -20.03
N SER A 342 -11.79 4.29 -21.15
CA SER A 342 -11.41 3.21 -22.06
C SER A 342 -10.59 2.10 -21.37
N GLY A 343 -9.88 2.44 -20.28
CA GLY A 343 -9.10 1.51 -19.48
C GLY A 343 -9.86 0.76 -18.39
N LEU A 344 -11.17 0.98 -18.19
CA LEU A 344 -11.92 0.36 -17.09
C LEU A 344 -11.88 -1.17 -17.07
N ARG A 345 -11.64 -1.80 -18.23
CA ARG A 345 -11.50 -3.26 -18.34
C ARG A 345 -10.27 -3.81 -17.60
N VAL A 346 -9.30 -2.98 -17.17
CA VAL A 346 -8.19 -3.44 -16.34
C VAL A 346 -8.60 -3.57 -14.87
N VAL A 347 -9.63 -2.85 -14.42
CA VAL A 347 -10.04 -2.79 -13.00
C VAL A 347 -10.26 -4.17 -12.39
N PRO A 348 -11.09 -5.06 -12.97
CA PRO A 348 -11.32 -6.38 -12.38
C PRO A 348 -10.03 -7.23 -12.31
N ILE A 349 -9.13 -7.10 -13.28
CA ILE A 349 -7.88 -7.86 -13.33
C ILE A 349 -6.93 -7.36 -12.24
N VAL A 350 -6.79 -6.05 -12.10
CA VAL A 350 -5.93 -5.45 -11.05
C VAL A 350 -6.51 -5.74 -9.67
N MET A 351 -7.82 -5.68 -9.48
CA MET A 351 -8.45 -6.08 -8.22
C MET A 351 -8.18 -7.55 -7.87
N ALA A 352 -8.21 -8.45 -8.85
CA ALA A 352 -7.83 -9.85 -8.64
C ALA A 352 -6.35 -9.99 -8.23
N ALA A 353 -5.45 -9.22 -8.84
CA ALA A 353 -4.05 -9.16 -8.44
C ALA A 353 -3.88 -8.68 -6.98
N GLU A 354 -4.62 -7.67 -6.56
CA GLU A 354 -4.61 -7.16 -5.18
C GLU A 354 -5.18 -8.17 -4.17
N ILE A 355 -6.19 -8.97 -4.55
CA ILE A 355 -6.67 -10.09 -3.73
C ILE A 355 -5.55 -11.13 -3.56
N LEU A 356 -4.86 -11.50 -4.64
CA LEU A 356 -3.72 -12.44 -4.58
C LEU A 356 -2.57 -11.90 -3.73
N MET A 357 -2.30 -10.60 -3.79
CA MET A 357 -1.35 -9.95 -2.90
C MET A 357 -1.78 -10.11 -1.43
N GLY A 358 -3.05 -9.91 -1.12
CA GLY A 358 -3.57 -10.10 0.22
C GLY A 358 -3.54 -11.56 0.69
N VAL A 359 -3.80 -12.52 -0.20
CA VAL A 359 -3.61 -13.96 0.06
C VAL A 359 -2.14 -14.25 0.36
N TYR A 360 -1.21 -13.70 -0.43
CA TYR A 360 0.22 -13.82 -0.17
C TYR A 360 0.61 -13.26 1.20
N PHE A 361 0.07 -12.10 1.61
CA PHE A 361 0.29 -11.57 2.96
C PHE A 361 -0.19 -12.52 4.06
N ASN A 362 -1.38 -13.11 3.92
CA ASN A 362 -1.88 -14.09 4.87
C ASN A 362 -0.98 -15.34 4.92
N LEU A 363 -0.50 -15.81 3.77
CA LEU A 363 0.46 -16.90 3.70
C LEU A 363 1.83 -16.53 4.28
N SER A 364 2.17 -15.24 4.41
CA SER A 364 3.47 -14.81 4.94
C SER A 364 3.66 -15.09 6.44
N PHE A 365 2.60 -15.40 7.19
CA PHE A 365 2.71 -15.61 8.63
C PHE A 365 3.50 -16.86 8.99
N TRP A 366 3.43 -17.93 8.22
CA TRP A 366 4.13 -19.16 8.55
C TRP A 366 5.66 -18.96 8.67
N TYR A 367 6.29 -18.30 7.73
CA TYR A 367 7.74 -18.09 7.78
C TYR A 367 8.17 -17.01 8.79
N LYS A 368 7.26 -16.07 9.12
CA LYS A 368 7.48 -15.12 10.21
C LYS A 368 7.41 -15.79 11.58
N LEU A 369 6.50 -16.76 11.76
CA LEU A 369 6.32 -17.50 13.01
C LEU A 369 7.47 -18.45 13.33
N ILE A 370 8.13 -19.00 12.30
CA ILE A 370 9.29 -19.90 12.46
C ILE A 370 10.62 -19.19 12.24
N ASP A 371 10.65 -17.85 12.27
CA ASP A 371 11.82 -16.98 12.09
C ASP A 371 12.61 -17.21 10.76
N LYS A 372 11.94 -17.73 9.73
CA LYS A 372 12.51 -17.96 8.40
C LYS A 372 12.12 -16.89 7.39
N THR A 373 12.22 -15.60 7.77
CA THR A 373 11.78 -14.46 6.99
C THR A 373 12.45 -14.31 5.61
N VAL A 374 13.60 -14.95 5.40
CA VAL A 374 14.30 -15.00 4.11
C VAL A 374 13.42 -15.59 3.00
N TRP A 375 12.52 -16.53 3.32
CA TRP A 375 11.57 -17.08 2.35
C TRP A 375 10.65 -16.00 1.75
N GLY A 376 10.29 -14.99 2.54
CA GLY A 376 9.50 -13.86 2.04
C GLY A 376 10.21 -13.08 0.93
N ALA A 377 11.53 -12.89 1.04
CA ALA A 377 12.33 -12.25 0.01
C ALA A 377 12.40 -13.09 -1.27
N TRP A 378 12.59 -14.40 -1.16
CA TRP A 378 12.60 -15.33 -2.30
C TRP A 378 11.25 -15.36 -3.04
N PHE A 379 10.14 -15.48 -2.32
CA PHE A 379 8.82 -15.54 -2.95
C PHE A 379 8.44 -14.20 -3.59
N SER A 380 8.70 -13.09 -2.91
CA SER A 380 8.46 -11.75 -3.47
C SER A 380 9.38 -11.48 -4.67
N GLY A 381 10.64 -11.90 -4.61
CA GLY A 381 11.60 -11.80 -5.71
C GLY A 381 11.19 -12.63 -6.93
N ALA A 382 10.77 -13.88 -6.72
CA ALA A 382 10.26 -14.73 -7.80
C ALA A 382 9.00 -14.15 -8.45
N GLY A 383 8.05 -13.66 -7.64
CA GLY A 383 6.87 -12.96 -8.13
C GLY A 383 7.22 -11.72 -8.95
N CYS A 384 8.18 -10.92 -8.47
CA CYS A 384 8.69 -9.75 -9.18
C CYS A 384 9.33 -10.14 -10.54
N ALA A 385 10.13 -11.19 -10.58
CA ALA A 385 10.76 -11.67 -11.82
C ALA A 385 9.71 -12.11 -12.84
N VAL A 386 8.67 -12.84 -12.40
CA VAL A 386 7.55 -13.24 -13.26
C VAL A 386 6.77 -12.02 -13.75
N LEU A 387 6.47 -11.05 -12.87
CA LEU A 387 5.79 -9.81 -13.23
C LEU A 387 6.59 -9.05 -14.31
N ILE A 388 7.91 -8.89 -14.13
CA ILE A 388 8.78 -8.22 -15.11
C ILE A 388 8.80 -9.00 -16.43
N ALA A 389 8.96 -10.32 -16.40
CA ALA A 389 8.99 -11.16 -17.59
C ALA A 389 7.69 -11.05 -18.39
N VAL A 390 6.53 -11.14 -17.73
CA VAL A 390 5.22 -10.98 -18.38
C VAL A 390 5.09 -9.60 -18.98
N ASN A 391 5.50 -8.53 -18.28
CA ASN A 391 5.49 -7.17 -18.85
C ASN A 391 6.36 -7.08 -20.12
N VAL A 392 7.63 -7.51 -20.03
CA VAL A 392 8.57 -7.40 -21.16
C VAL A 392 8.10 -8.19 -22.39
N ILE A 393 7.53 -9.39 -22.17
CA ILE A 393 7.10 -10.25 -23.30
C ILE A 393 5.78 -9.76 -23.91
N PHE A 394 4.83 -9.31 -23.09
CA PHE A 394 3.45 -9.13 -23.55
C PHE A 394 3.03 -7.66 -23.76
N ILE A 395 3.73 -6.66 -23.19
CA ILE A 395 3.42 -5.24 -23.43
C ILE A 395 3.43 -4.90 -24.93
N PRO A 396 4.42 -5.34 -25.76
CA PRO A 396 4.44 -4.97 -27.18
C PRO A 396 3.20 -5.43 -27.95
N ARG A 397 2.55 -6.51 -27.50
CA ARG A 397 1.39 -7.11 -28.17
C ARG A 397 0.04 -6.68 -27.57
N TYR A 398 -0.03 -6.51 -26.25
CA TYR A 398 -1.29 -6.29 -25.54
C TYR A 398 -1.36 -4.95 -24.81
N GLY A 399 -0.33 -4.11 -24.93
CA GLY A 399 -0.29 -2.80 -24.30
C GLY A 399 -0.46 -2.91 -22.76
N TYR A 400 -1.14 -1.94 -22.16
CA TYR A 400 -1.36 -1.90 -20.70
C TYR A 400 -2.21 -3.05 -20.12
N MET A 401 -2.90 -3.82 -20.98
CA MET A 401 -3.57 -5.04 -20.50
C MET A 401 -2.56 -6.08 -19.99
N ALA A 402 -1.36 -6.14 -20.60
CA ALA A 402 -0.29 -6.99 -20.12
C ALA A 402 0.14 -6.62 -18.71
N CYS A 403 0.17 -5.32 -18.37
CA CYS A 403 0.52 -4.84 -17.02
C CYS A 403 -0.46 -5.36 -15.97
N ALA A 404 -1.76 -5.34 -16.26
CA ALA A 404 -2.78 -5.86 -15.34
C ALA A 404 -2.60 -7.37 -15.10
N TRP A 405 -2.39 -8.16 -16.15
CA TRP A 405 -2.16 -9.62 -16.04
C TRP A 405 -0.80 -9.96 -15.42
N ALA A 406 0.22 -9.13 -15.64
CA ALA A 406 1.52 -9.28 -14.99
C ALA A 406 1.39 -9.21 -13.46
N GLY A 407 0.54 -8.34 -12.93
CA GLY A 407 0.22 -8.29 -11.50
C GLY A 407 -0.39 -9.60 -10.99
N VAL A 408 -1.36 -10.17 -11.71
CA VAL A 408 -1.97 -11.46 -11.37
C VAL A 408 -0.93 -12.59 -11.40
N ALA A 409 -0.09 -12.64 -12.44
CA ALA A 409 0.95 -13.66 -12.56
C ALA A 409 2.00 -13.54 -11.45
N GLY A 410 2.48 -12.32 -11.14
CA GLY A 410 3.49 -12.06 -10.11
C GLY A 410 3.01 -12.40 -8.72
N TYR A 411 1.88 -11.83 -8.29
CA TYR A 411 1.33 -12.12 -6.95
C TYR A 411 0.81 -13.55 -6.83
N GLY A 412 0.25 -14.12 -7.92
CA GLY A 412 -0.15 -15.51 -7.98
C GLY A 412 1.03 -16.46 -7.78
N THR A 413 2.18 -16.18 -8.43
CA THR A 413 3.42 -16.94 -8.24
C THR A 413 3.93 -16.86 -6.81
N ALA A 414 3.99 -15.65 -6.23
CA ALA A 414 4.43 -15.47 -4.85
C ALA A 414 3.51 -16.22 -3.86
N ALA A 415 2.19 -16.15 -4.06
CA ALA A 415 1.21 -16.84 -3.23
C ALA A 415 1.33 -18.37 -3.36
N LEU A 416 1.46 -18.89 -4.59
CA LEU A 416 1.60 -20.32 -4.84
C LEU A 416 2.88 -20.89 -4.21
N LEU A 417 4.02 -20.22 -4.42
CA LEU A 417 5.29 -20.65 -3.85
C LEU A 417 5.26 -20.61 -2.31
N SER A 418 4.67 -19.55 -1.72
CA SER A 418 4.51 -19.45 -0.27
C SER A 418 3.57 -20.53 0.28
N TYR A 419 2.50 -20.86 -0.44
CA TYR A 419 1.60 -21.95 -0.06
C TYR A 419 2.32 -23.32 -0.07
N VAL A 420 2.95 -23.66 -1.19
CA VAL A 420 3.64 -24.97 -1.35
C VAL A 420 4.73 -25.14 -0.30
N ALA A 421 5.61 -24.15 -0.13
CA ALA A 421 6.63 -24.19 0.88
C ALA A 421 6.03 -24.22 2.30
N GLY A 422 4.97 -23.45 2.55
CA GLY A 422 4.27 -23.41 3.83
C GLY A 422 3.69 -24.78 4.22
N GLN A 423 3.12 -25.53 3.28
CA GLN A 423 2.62 -26.90 3.55
C GLN A 423 3.74 -27.87 3.95
N HIS A 424 4.97 -27.63 3.51
CA HIS A 424 6.11 -28.46 3.89
C HIS A 424 6.68 -28.07 5.27
N TYR A 425 6.91 -26.77 5.54
CA TYR A 425 7.59 -26.31 6.76
C TYR A 425 6.64 -26.04 7.95
N TYR A 426 5.42 -25.61 7.69
CA TYR A 426 4.42 -25.29 8.70
C TYR A 426 3.01 -25.57 8.16
N PRO A 427 2.60 -26.85 8.07
CA PRO A 427 1.36 -27.26 7.42
C PRO A 427 0.13 -26.65 8.11
N ILE A 428 -0.63 -25.84 7.36
CA ILE A 428 -1.91 -25.28 7.75
C ILE A 428 -2.98 -25.85 6.82
N ARG A 429 -4.02 -26.46 7.39
CA ARG A 429 -5.14 -26.99 6.61
C ARG A 429 -6.11 -25.88 6.22
N TYR A 430 -5.78 -25.17 5.14
CA TYR A 430 -6.69 -24.16 4.59
C TYR A 430 -7.93 -24.82 3.99
N PRO A 431 -9.15 -24.27 4.18
CA PRO A 431 -10.38 -24.82 3.63
C PRO A 431 -10.52 -24.47 2.14
N LEU A 432 -9.60 -24.98 1.30
CA LEU A 432 -9.49 -24.63 -0.13
C LEU A 432 -10.78 -24.93 -0.91
N ARG A 433 -11.49 -26.01 -0.55
CA ARG A 433 -12.78 -26.34 -1.19
C ARG A 433 -13.81 -25.23 -0.94
N SER A 434 -13.92 -24.76 0.30
CA SER A 434 -14.84 -23.68 0.65
C SER A 434 -14.44 -22.38 -0.03
N ILE A 435 -13.13 -22.02 0.00
CA ILE A 435 -12.60 -20.84 -0.69
C ILE A 435 -12.90 -20.93 -2.20
N GLY A 436 -12.68 -22.09 -2.83
CA GLY A 436 -12.96 -22.31 -4.24
C GLY A 436 -14.44 -22.12 -4.59
N VAL A 437 -15.35 -22.57 -3.73
CA VAL A 437 -16.79 -22.33 -3.91
C VAL A 437 -17.10 -20.83 -3.90
N TYR A 438 -16.57 -20.07 -2.94
CA TYR A 438 -16.76 -18.61 -2.88
C TYR A 438 -16.21 -17.90 -4.12
N VAL A 439 -15.03 -18.31 -4.62
CA VAL A 439 -14.46 -17.76 -5.85
C VAL A 439 -15.36 -18.06 -7.05
N LEU A 440 -15.88 -19.28 -7.18
CA LEU A 440 -16.78 -19.65 -8.28
C LEU A 440 -18.11 -18.90 -8.21
N VAL A 441 -18.71 -18.77 -7.03
CA VAL A 441 -19.95 -17.99 -6.83
C VAL A 441 -19.74 -16.52 -7.14
N ALA A 442 -18.61 -15.94 -6.70
CA ALA A 442 -18.27 -14.55 -7.03
C ALA A 442 -18.02 -14.37 -8.53
N ALA A 443 -17.32 -15.30 -9.19
CA ALA A 443 -17.12 -15.28 -10.64
C ALA A 443 -18.44 -15.40 -11.42
N PHE A 444 -19.36 -16.25 -10.95
CA PHE A 444 -20.71 -16.36 -11.53
C PHE A 444 -21.47 -15.03 -11.44
N PHE A 445 -21.55 -14.42 -10.26
CA PHE A 445 -22.23 -13.13 -10.11
C PHE A 445 -21.56 -12.02 -10.91
N PHE A 446 -20.23 -11.98 -10.95
CA PHE A 446 -19.50 -11.05 -11.80
C PHE A 446 -19.83 -11.24 -13.29
N GLY A 447 -19.97 -12.50 -13.74
CA GLY A 447 -20.45 -12.84 -15.08
C GLY A 447 -21.84 -12.29 -15.36
N VAL A 448 -22.79 -12.47 -14.42
CA VAL A 448 -24.16 -11.92 -14.52
C VAL A 448 -24.13 -10.40 -14.60
N MET A 449 -23.35 -9.73 -13.75
CA MET A 449 -23.17 -8.26 -13.77
C MET A 449 -22.59 -7.76 -15.10
N THR A 450 -21.63 -8.51 -15.67
CA THR A 450 -21.02 -8.18 -16.96
C THR A 450 -22.02 -8.35 -18.12
N LEU A 451 -22.86 -9.40 -18.06
CA LEU A 451 -23.92 -9.62 -19.03
C LEU A 451 -25.01 -8.53 -18.91
N SER A 452 -25.41 -8.18 -17.69
CA SER A 452 -26.37 -7.10 -17.48
C SER A 452 -25.88 -5.78 -18.05
N ALA A 453 -24.59 -5.48 -17.91
CA ALA A 453 -23.98 -4.27 -18.48
C ALA A 453 -23.98 -4.24 -20.02
N ARG A 454 -24.07 -5.42 -20.68
CA ARG A 454 -24.10 -5.52 -22.15
C ARG A 454 -25.51 -5.46 -22.74
N HIS A 455 -26.53 -5.87 -21.97
CA HIS A 455 -27.89 -6.11 -22.49
C HIS A 455 -28.93 -5.16 -21.90
N ILE A 456 -28.60 -4.44 -20.85
CA ILE A 456 -29.51 -3.54 -20.15
C ILE A 456 -28.97 -2.11 -20.28
N ASP A 457 -29.62 -1.25 -21.06
CA ASP A 457 -29.22 0.15 -21.21
C ASP A 457 -29.62 1.02 -20.02
N ALA A 458 -30.72 0.70 -19.36
CA ALA A 458 -31.22 1.44 -18.21
C ALA A 458 -30.34 1.26 -16.98
N LEU A 459 -29.64 2.34 -16.58
CA LEU A 459 -28.70 2.34 -15.44
C LEU A 459 -29.35 1.84 -14.14
N TRP A 460 -30.57 2.33 -13.81
CA TRP A 460 -31.25 1.93 -12.58
C TRP A 460 -31.56 0.43 -12.54
N LEU A 461 -31.90 -0.19 -13.69
CA LEU A 461 -32.18 -1.61 -13.77
C LEU A 461 -30.88 -2.45 -13.64
N ARG A 462 -29.77 -2.00 -14.24
CA ARG A 462 -28.46 -2.63 -14.01
C ARG A 462 -28.06 -2.58 -12.53
N LEU A 463 -28.20 -1.42 -11.89
CA LEU A 463 -27.88 -1.29 -10.47
C LEU A 463 -28.76 -2.18 -9.59
N LEU A 464 -30.03 -2.35 -9.96
CA LEU A 464 -30.94 -3.26 -9.25
C LEU A 464 -30.50 -4.73 -9.39
N VAL A 465 -30.19 -5.18 -10.60
CA VAL A 465 -29.66 -6.53 -10.85
C VAL A 465 -28.34 -6.75 -10.09
N ASN A 466 -27.42 -5.79 -10.16
CA ASN A 466 -26.13 -5.89 -9.49
C ASN A 466 -26.28 -5.91 -7.96
N SER A 467 -27.20 -5.10 -7.41
CA SER A 467 -27.55 -5.13 -5.98
C SER A 467 -28.14 -6.47 -5.57
N GLY A 468 -28.99 -7.07 -6.41
CA GLY A 468 -29.54 -8.40 -6.21
C GLY A 468 -28.45 -9.48 -6.15
N CYS A 469 -27.47 -9.44 -7.07
CA CYS A 469 -26.30 -10.34 -7.06
C CYS A 469 -25.48 -10.20 -5.77
N ILE A 470 -25.23 -8.97 -5.32
CA ILE A 470 -24.50 -8.69 -4.08
C ILE A 470 -25.29 -9.21 -2.88
N ALA A 471 -26.60 -8.97 -2.83
CA ALA A 471 -27.47 -9.44 -1.75
C ALA A 471 -27.50 -10.99 -1.69
N LEU A 472 -27.56 -11.67 -2.83
CA LEU A 472 -27.47 -13.12 -2.90
C LEU A 472 -26.13 -13.66 -2.45
N PHE A 473 -25.03 -12.97 -2.78
CA PHE A 473 -23.71 -13.33 -2.29
C PHE A 473 -23.61 -13.17 -0.77
N ILE A 474 -24.14 -12.08 -0.22
CA ILE A 474 -24.23 -11.86 1.25
C ILE A 474 -25.10 -12.94 1.90
N ALA A 475 -26.24 -13.28 1.32
CA ALA A 475 -27.11 -14.35 1.82
C ALA A 475 -26.38 -15.69 1.84
N HIS A 476 -25.58 -15.99 0.80
CA HIS A 476 -24.74 -17.19 0.75
C HIS A 476 -23.69 -17.21 1.89
N ILE A 477 -23.05 -16.08 2.18
CA ILE A 477 -22.10 -15.96 3.30
C ILE A 477 -22.80 -16.21 4.64
N ILE A 478 -23.96 -15.59 4.85
CA ILE A 478 -24.73 -15.71 6.09
C ILE A 478 -25.18 -17.16 6.31
N TYR A 479 -25.66 -17.81 5.26
CA TYR A 479 -26.15 -19.18 5.35
C TYR A 479 -25.04 -20.21 5.69
N HIS A 480 -23.83 -20.03 5.14
CA HIS A 480 -22.75 -21.02 5.25
C HIS A 480 -21.73 -20.73 6.36
N ASP A 481 -21.47 -19.46 6.67
CA ASP A 481 -20.30 -19.08 7.50
C ASP A 481 -20.58 -18.13 8.66
N LEU A 482 -21.74 -17.47 8.69
CA LEU A 482 -22.13 -16.60 9.79
C LEU A 482 -23.40 -17.14 10.43
N PRO A 483 -23.29 -18.00 11.49
CA PRO A 483 -24.46 -18.37 12.25
C PRO A 483 -25.07 -17.10 12.86
N LEU A 484 -26.23 -16.69 12.37
CA LEU A 484 -26.94 -15.48 12.81
C LEU A 484 -27.17 -15.42 14.33
N ALA A 485 -27.17 -16.60 14.98
CA ALA A 485 -27.28 -16.72 16.43
C ALA A 485 -26.06 -16.20 17.22
N GLU A 486 -24.88 -16.05 16.59
CA GLU A 486 -23.63 -15.61 17.23
C GLU A 486 -23.35 -14.12 17.06
N LEU A 487 -24.09 -13.42 16.19
CA LEU A 487 -23.90 -11.98 15.98
C LEU A 487 -24.41 -11.18 17.18
N PRO A 488 -23.60 -10.25 17.75
CA PRO A 488 -23.93 -9.55 19.00
C PRO A 488 -25.19 -8.68 18.94
N VAL A 489 -25.61 -8.23 17.77
CA VAL A 489 -26.83 -7.41 17.57
C VAL A 489 -28.00 -8.26 17.08
N VAL A 490 -27.78 -9.11 16.07
CA VAL A 490 -28.81 -9.88 15.36
C VAL A 490 -29.13 -11.18 16.13
N GLY A 491 -28.17 -11.78 16.81
CA GLY A 491 -28.34 -13.02 17.57
C GLY A 491 -29.39 -12.93 18.68
N LYS A 492 -29.64 -11.73 19.22
CA LYS A 492 -30.74 -11.52 20.20
C LYS A 492 -32.12 -11.77 19.62
N TYR A 493 -32.33 -11.51 18.33
CA TYR A 493 -33.60 -11.70 17.63
C TYR A 493 -33.84 -13.18 17.24
N PHE A 494 -32.79 -13.89 16.84
CA PHE A 494 -32.89 -15.30 16.42
C PHE A 494 -32.91 -16.30 17.58
N ARG A 495 -32.33 -15.96 18.74
CA ARG A 495 -32.45 -16.79 19.96
C ARG A 495 -33.87 -16.80 20.54
N LYS A 496 -34.75 -15.85 20.18
CA LYS A 496 -36.15 -15.80 20.64
C LYS A 496 -37.12 -16.68 19.84
N GLN A 497 -36.76 -17.15 18.64
CA GLN A 497 -37.62 -17.99 17.80
C GLN A 497 -37.37 -19.49 17.94
N GLY A 498 -36.42 -19.92 18.75
CA GLY A 498 -36.08 -21.33 19.03
C GLY A 498 -36.46 -21.79 20.44
N ARG A 499 -37.47 -21.16 21.06
CA ARG A 499 -38.12 -21.64 22.29
C ARG A 499 -39.59 -21.90 22.03
#